data_fb8f437364e158bf39d1ea423879aeff
#
_entry.id   fb8f437364e158bf39d1ea423879aeff
#
_cell.length_a   1.000
_cell.length_b   1.000
_cell.length_c   1.000
_cell.angle_alpha   90.00
_cell.angle_beta   90.00
_cell.angle_gamma   90.00
#
_symmetry.space_group_name_H-M   'P 1'
#
loop_
_entity.id
_entity.type
_entity.pdbx_description
1 polymer ?
#
loop_
_entity_poly.entity_id
_entity_poly.type
_entity_poly.pdbx_seq_one_letter_code
_entity_poly.pdbx_strand_id
1 'polypeptide(L)' 'IVDMAVPSNWAGKTLEQLNIRSRYGISIIGIRGLEETNVNPPASYALHPQDVLIVLGHNTEIQKLREMTNYK' A
#
# COMPACT_ATOMS: atom_id res chain seq x y z
N ILE A 1 12.00 4.71 -0.44
CA ILE A 1 10.65 5.03 -0.95
C ILE A 1 10.46 4.35 -2.28
N VAL A 2 9.40 3.57 -2.40
CA VAL A 2 9.10 2.89 -3.66
C VAL A 2 7.61 3.02 -3.98
N ASP A 3 7.31 2.90 -5.28
CA ASP A 3 5.93 2.82 -5.76
C ASP A 3 5.58 1.36 -5.93
N MET A 4 4.36 0.98 -5.55
CA MET A 4 3.89 -0.37 -5.79
C MET A 4 2.40 -0.40 -6.07
N ALA A 5 1.98 -1.36 -6.88
CA ALA A 5 0.57 -1.56 -7.16
C ALA A 5 -0.15 -2.11 -5.92
N VAL A 6 -1.45 -1.86 -5.85
CA VAL A 6 -2.27 -2.42 -4.77
C VAL A 6 -2.40 -3.93 -4.98
N PRO A 7 -2.03 -4.74 -3.98
CA PRO A 7 -2.26 -6.18 -4.08
C PRO A 7 -3.75 -6.49 -4.23
N SER A 8 -4.07 -7.53 -4.97
CA SER A 8 -5.46 -7.86 -5.24
C SER A 8 -6.27 -8.10 -3.96
N ASN A 9 -5.64 -8.67 -2.95
CA ASN A 9 -6.32 -8.96 -1.68
C ASN A 9 -6.45 -7.74 -0.77
N TRP A 10 -5.87 -6.60 -1.17
CA TRP A 10 -6.01 -5.35 -0.42
C TRP A 10 -7.09 -4.44 -1.01
N ALA A 11 -7.48 -4.67 -2.24
CA ALA A 11 -8.47 -3.81 -2.91
C ALA A 11 -9.79 -3.85 -2.15
N GLY A 12 -10.38 -2.68 -1.94
CA GLY A 12 -11.64 -2.55 -1.22
C GLY A 12 -11.51 -2.48 0.29
N LYS A 13 -10.31 -2.67 0.82
CA LYS A 13 -10.08 -2.61 2.26
C LYS A 13 -9.47 -1.25 2.64
N THR A 14 -9.71 -0.82 3.87
CA THR A 14 -9.14 0.42 4.37
C THR A 14 -7.73 0.16 4.90
N LEU A 15 -6.95 1.23 5.01
CA LEU A 15 -5.62 1.13 5.59
C LEU A 15 -5.68 0.62 7.02
N GLU A 16 -6.69 1.03 7.77
CA GLU A 16 -6.89 0.59 9.15
C GLU A 16 -7.15 -0.91 9.21
N GLN A 17 -8.01 -1.41 8.34
CA GLN A 17 -8.33 -2.84 8.30
C GLN A 17 -7.11 -3.68 7.99
N LEU A 18 -6.25 -3.18 7.12
CA LEU A 18 -5.05 -3.89 6.72
C LEU A 18 -3.95 -3.87 7.77
N ASN A 19 -3.96 -2.85 8.66
CA ASN A 19 -2.98 -2.71 9.73
C ASN A 19 -1.55 -2.85 9.19
N ILE A 20 -1.26 -2.11 8.13
CA ILE A 20 -0.07 -2.33 7.30
C ILE A 20 1.21 -2.14 8.08
N ARG A 21 1.27 -1.09 8.91
CA ARG A 21 2.49 -0.80 9.66
C ARG A 21 2.85 -1.93 10.63
N SER A 22 1.86 -2.46 11.33
CA SER A 22 2.11 -3.53 12.30
C SER A 22 2.40 -4.86 11.62
N ARG A 23 1.70 -5.15 10.54
CA ARG A 23 1.79 -6.47 9.89
C ARG A 23 2.96 -6.58 8.94
N TYR A 24 3.31 -5.48 8.27
CA TYR A 24 4.32 -5.52 7.22
C TYR A 24 5.54 -4.65 7.50
N GLY A 25 5.47 -3.82 8.53
CA GLY A 25 6.61 -2.98 8.91
C GLY A 25 6.89 -1.82 7.95
N ILE A 26 5.92 -1.46 7.14
CA ILE A 26 6.06 -0.36 6.17
C ILE A 26 5.05 0.73 6.45
N SER A 27 5.28 1.90 5.87
CA SER A 27 4.36 3.04 5.96
C SER A 27 3.90 3.43 4.58
N ILE A 28 2.59 3.69 4.45
CA ILE A 28 2.04 4.26 3.22
C ILE A 28 2.07 5.77 3.38
N ILE A 29 2.95 6.42 2.63
CA ILE A 29 3.10 7.87 2.73
C ILE A 29 2.32 8.61 1.66
N GLY A 30 1.78 7.90 0.68
CA GLY A 30 0.95 8.52 -0.33
C GLY A 30 0.25 7.46 -1.16
N ILE A 31 -0.83 7.87 -1.81
CA ILE A 31 -1.57 6.99 -2.72
C ILE A 31 -1.88 7.81 -3.97
N ARG A 32 -1.42 7.31 -5.12
CA ARG A 32 -1.67 7.96 -6.40
C ARG A 32 -2.87 7.28 -7.06
N GLY A 33 -3.99 7.99 -7.13
CA GLY A 33 -5.18 7.51 -7.81
C GLY A 33 -5.19 7.94 -9.26
N LEU A 34 -6.31 7.68 -9.92
CA LEU A 34 -6.46 8.03 -11.34
C LEU A 34 -6.47 9.53 -11.57
N GLU A 35 -7.08 10.29 -10.66
CA GLU A 35 -7.28 11.71 -10.86
C GLU A 35 -6.48 12.58 -9.89
N GLU A 36 -6.08 12.03 -8.76
CA GLU A 36 -5.38 12.83 -7.76
C GLU A 36 -4.46 11.97 -6.93
N THR A 37 -3.52 12.63 -6.26
CA THR A 37 -2.59 11.97 -5.35
C THR A 37 -2.92 12.41 -3.93
N ASN A 38 -3.13 11.44 -3.05
CA ASN A 38 -3.36 11.70 -1.64
C ASN A 38 -2.05 11.55 -0.89
N VAL A 39 -1.62 12.63 -0.24
CA VAL A 39 -0.45 12.61 0.62
C VAL A 39 -0.95 12.39 2.04
N ASN A 40 -0.32 11.46 2.75
CA ASN A 40 -0.69 11.15 4.12
C ASN A 40 -2.18 10.75 4.22
N PRO A 41 -2.57 9.68 3.51
CA PRO A 41 -3.98 9.29 3.46
C PRO A 41 -4.52 8.88 4.82
N PRO A 42 -5.82 9.13 5.08
CA PRO A 42 -6.41 8.75 6.36
C PRO A 42 -6.56 7.23 6.47
N ALA A 43 -6.62 6.74 7.72
CA ALA A 43 -6.76 5.31 7.98
C ALA A 43 -8.06 4.75 7.41
N SER A 44 -9.06 5.58 7.20
CA SER A 44 -10.35 5.18 6.65
C SER A 44 -10.38 5.09 5.13
N TYR A 45 -9.29 5.45 4.47
CA TYR A 45 -9.23 5.40 3.01
C TYR A 45 -9.29 3.96 2.53
N ALA A 46 -10.23 3.65 1.64
CA ALA A 46 -10.36 2.32 1.05
C ALA A 46 -9.57 2.27 -0.26
N LEU A 47 -8.71 1.27 -0.39
CA LEU A 47 -7.85 1.14 -1.56
C LEU A 47 -8.65 0.72 -2.79
N HIS A 48 -8.27 1.31 -3.94
CA HIS A 48 -8.83 0.93 -5.23
C HIS A 48 -7.81 0.07 -5.99
N PRO A 49 -8.26 -0.87 -6.80
CA PRO A 49 -7.33 -1.76 -7.51
C PRO A 49 -6.32 -1.04 -8.40
N GLN A 50 -6.68 0.14 -8.92
CA GLN A 50 -5.82 0.91 -9.80
C GLN A 50 -4.91 1.89 -9.08
N ASP A 51 -5.02 2.00 -7.76
CA ASP A 51 -4.17 2.91 -7.00
C ASP A 51 -2.72 2.44 -7.03
N VAL A 52 -1.81 3.41 -6.92
CA VAL A 52 -0.39 3.15 -6.77
C VAL A 52 0.01 3.63 -5.38
N LEU A 53 0.59 2.74 -4.59
CA LEU A 53 1.00 3.06 -3.23
C LEU A 53 2.42 3.59 -3.24
N ILE A 54 2.64 4.67 -2.49
CA ILE A 54 3.98 5.21 -2.26
C ILE A 54 4.38 4.77 -0.85
N VAL A 55 5.39 3.93 -0.78
CA VAL A 55 5.70 3.15 0.41
C VAL A 55 7.07 3.51 0.95
N LEU A 56 7.18 3.65 2.26
CA LEU A 56 8.43 3.86 2.96
C LEU A 56 8.66 2.68 3.90
N GLY A 57 9.83 2.05 3.81
CA GLY A 57 10.16 0.93 4.68
C GLY A 57 11.56 0.42 4.39
N HIS A 58 12.00 -0.57 5.15
CA HIS A 58 13.28 -1.22 4.90
C HIS A 58 13.20 -2.07 3.65
N ASN A 59 14.34 -2.22 2.97
CA ASN A 59 14.39 -2.98 1.74
C ASN A 59 13.88 -4.41 1.92
N THR A 60 14.22 -5.04 3.05
CA THR A 60 13.79 -6.41 3.32
C THR A 60 12.28 -6.51 3.43
N GLU A 61 11.65 -5.54 4.11
CA GLU A 61 10.20 -5.55 4.28
C GLU A 61 9.48 -5.29 2.96
N ILE A 62 10.02 -4.36 2.18
CA ILE A 62 9.46 -4.04 0.87
C ILE A 62 9.59 -5.22 -0.07
N GLN A 63 10.73 -5.91 -0.03
CA GLN A 63 10.93 -7.07 -0.88
C GLN A 63 9.98 -8.21 -0.54
N LYS A 64 9.77 -8.47 0.75
CA LYS A 64 8.81 -9.47 1.18
C LYS A 64 7.42 -9.16 0.68
N LEU A 65 7.03 -7.89 0.76
CA LEU A 65 5.72 -7.46 0.31
C LEU A 65 5.57 -7.64 -1.19
N ARG A 66 6.60 -7.28 -1.96
CA ARG A 66 6.59 -7.46 -3.41
C ARG A 66 6.49 -8.92 -3.81
N GLU A 67 7.20 -9.79 -3.11
CA GLU A 67 7.13 -11.22 -3.38
C GLU A 67 5.72 -11.74 -3.16
N MET A 68 5.07 -11.26 -2.10
CA MET A 68 3.71 -11.65 -1.80
C MET A 68 2.74 -11.18 -2.89
N THR A 69 2.93 -9.96 -3.40
CA THR A 69 2.04 -9.40 -4.41
C THR A 69 2.28 -9.94 -5.80
N ASN A 70 3.50 -10.38 -6.08
CA ASN A 70 3.85 -10.94 -7.40
C ASN A 70 3.59 -12.43 -7.48
N TYR A 71 3.26 -13.04 -6.38
CA TYR A 71 3.01 -14.47 -6.33
C TYR A 71 1.72 -14.81 -7.06
N LYS A 72 1.72 -15.87 -7.82
CA LYS A 72 0.55 -16.31 -8.57
C LYS A 72 0.08 -17.67 -8.13
#